data_f8b071ce24a2660fb117d02b18cea462
#
_entry.id   f8b071ce24a2660fb117d02b18cea462
#
_cell.length_a   1.000
_cell.length_b   1.000
_cell.length_c   1.000
_cell.angle_alpha   90.00
_cell.angle_beta   90.00
_cell.angle_gamma   90.00
#
_symmetry.space_group_name_H-M   'P 1'
#
loop_
_entity.id
_entity.type
_entity.pdbx_description
1 polymer ?
#
loop_
_entity_poly.entity_id
_entity_poly.type
_entity_poly.pdbx_seq_one_letter_code
_entity_poly.pdbx_strand_id
1 'polypeptide(L)'
;MNFLQLEYFLTILKFNSISKAASELYISQPALSQQLIHLEKELDTKLFYRKGNSLILTEAGERFRDSAQNMLYEYRTMQTMMAELKDNGSFSGTGHLSLAVTKTKSFITLTYLLGGFKQKYPNIEVSVTEVESGGVEELLENGSVDLGFCYSESNSAIAHTNIYQEQILLAVPSQIHIPYQREPNGHSFPMLKFEDICSLPFIVGKTGYLRKYTQDLFEKHNCQPNIVLETSNPGLAHFLVAANVGCAFVGYISACVSPMYIESPLYCQLETPDFQQVCIGYNKQRHLTRPMKCFMDYAKQAMERPPFNISETIL
;
A
#
# COMPACT_ATOMS: atom_id res chain seq x y z
N MET A 1 32.46 10.24 -3.99
CA MET A 1 31.01 10.04 -3.88
C MET A 1 30.52 10.61 -2.55
N ASN A 2 29.35 11.30 -2.54
CA ASN A 2 28.74 11.86 -1.34
C ASN A 2 27.20 11.64 -1.38
N PHE A 3 26.52 11.85 -0.24
CA PHE A 3 25.08 11.63 -0.12
C PHE A 3 24.24 12.48 -1.07
N LEU A 4 24.66 13.70 -1.36
CA LEU A 4 23.97 14.58 -2.30
C LEU A 4 23.98 14.01 -3.73
N GLN A 5 25.06 13.37 -4.13
CA GLN A 5 25.13 12.69 -5.44
C GLN A 5 24.21 11.45 -5.52
N LEU A 6 24.01 10.75 -4.40
CA LEU A 6 23.03 9.66 -4.32
C LEU A 6 21.59 10.20 -4.49
N GLU A 7 21.27 11.31 -3.81
CA GLU A 7 19.97 11.98 -3.97
C GLU A 7 19.73 12.44 -5.40
N TYR A 8 20.73 13.04 -6.03
CA TYR A 8 20.67 13.47 -7.42
C TYR A 8 20.42 12.30 -8.37
N PHE A 9 21.15 11.20 -8.20
CA PHE A 9 20.97 10.00 -9.00
C PHE A 9 19.52 9.44 -8.86
N LEU A 10 19.02 9.30 -7.65
CA LEU A 10 17.68 8.79 -7.40
C LEU A 10 16.58 9.75 -7.90
N THR A 11 16.82 11.05 -7.82
CA THR A 11 15.87 12.03 -8.38
C THR A 11 15.86 11.99 -9.91
N ILE A 12 17.01 11.84 -10.57
CA ILE A 12 17.08 11.65 -12.02
C ILE A 12 16.33 10.37 -12.42
N LEU A 13 16.49 9.29 -11.67
CA LEU A 13 15.77 8.05 -11.89
C LEU A 13 14.26 8.22 -11.77
N LYS A 14 13.79 8.89 -10.72
CA LYS A 14 12.35 9.15 -10.49
C LYS A 14 11.67 9.83 -11.68
N PHE A 15 12.36 10.80 -12.31
CA PHE A 15 11.80 11.57 -13.42
C PHE A 15 12.22 11.07 -14.81
N ASN A 16 13.15 10.13 -14.91
CA ASN A 16 13.77 9.68 -16.17
C ASN A 16 14.25 10.83 -17.08
N SER A 17 14.59 11.98 -16.46
CA SER A 17 14.92 13.24 -17.14
C SER A 17 15.75 14.14 -16.25
N ILE A 18 16.94 14.55 -16.73
CA ILE A 18 17.81 15.49 -15.97
C ILE A 18 17.12 16.84 -15.80
N SER A 19 16.43 17.35 -16.83
CA SER A 19 15.78 18.66 -16.75
C SER A 19 14.65 18.70 -15.70
N LYS A 20 13.81 17.67 -15.68
CA LYS A 20 12.73 17.55 -14.68
C LYS A 20 13.29 17.36 -13.27
N ALA A 21 14.32 16.53 -13.13
CA ALA A 21 15.00 16.32 -11.84
C ALA A 21 15.67 17.59 -11.33
N ALA A 22 16.31 18.36 -12.20
CA ALA A 22 16.93 19.65 -11.86
C ALA A 22 15.90 20.68 -11.36
N SER A 23 14.73 20.74 -12.03
CA SER A 23 13.62 21.58 -11.57
C SER A 23 13.10 21.18 -10.20
N GLU A 24 12.94 19.88 -9.94
CA GLU A 24 12.54 19.35 -8.63
C GLU A 24 13.55 19.68 -7.52
N LEU A 25 14.84 19.62 -7.85
CA LEU A 25 15.94 19.90 -6.93
C LEU A 25 16.27 21.40 -6.80
N TYR A 26 15.58 22.26 -7.52
CA TYR A 26 15.82 23.71 -7.55
C TYR A 26 17.27 24.09 -7.94
N ILE A 27 17.87 23.32 -8.86
CA ILE A 27 19.21 23.58 -9.41
C ILE A 27 19.19 23.67 -10.94
N SER A 28 20.28 24.17 -11.51
CA SER A 28 20.39 24.23 -12.98
C SER A 28 20.63 22.83 -13.58
N GLN A 29 20.04 22.56 -14.75
CA GLN A 29 20.24 21.29 -15.46
C GLN A 29 21.71 21.02 -15.80
N PRO A 30 22.55 21.99 -16.20
CA PRO A 30 23.98 21.75 -16.39
C PRO A 30 24.69 21.31 -15.09
N ALA A 31 24.32 21.90 -13.94
CA ALA A 31 24.91 21.53 -12.66
C ALA A 31 24.58 20.08 -12.28
N LEU A 32 23.29 19.67 -12.42
CA LEU A 32 22.88 18.29 -12.16
C LEU A 32 23.56 17.31 -13.13
N SER A 33 23.64 17.66 -14.42
CA SER A 33 24.33 16.84 -15.41
C SER A 33 25.82 16.65 -15.09
N GLN A 34 26.50 17.69 -14.64
CA GLN A 34 27.90 17.62 -14.19
C GLN A 34 28.07 16.70 -12.99
N GLN A 35 27.17 16.76 -12.01
CA GLN A 35 27.22 15.87 -10.84
C GLN A 35 27.04 14.41 -11.23
N LEU A 36 26.13 14.11 -12.16
CA LEU A 36 25.97 12.74 -12.68
C LEU A 36 27.24 12.27 -13.39
N ILE A 37 27.81 13.10 -14.26
CA ILE A 37 29.06 12.77 -14.99
C ILE A 37 30.21 12.52 -13.99
N HIS A 38 30.30 13.35 -12.94
CA HIS A 38 31.32 13.17 -11.90
C HIS A 38 31.15 11.86 -11.15
N LEU A 39 29.93 11.51 -10.78
CA LEU A 39 29.60 10.24 -10.12
C LEU A 39 29.93 9.05 -11.00
N GLU A 40 29.51 9.04 -12.28
CA GLU A 40 29.83 7.99 -13.24
C GLU A 40 31.34 7.83 -13.50
N LYS A 41 32.06 8.97 -13.53
CA LYS A 41 33.52 8.97 -13.67
C LYS A 41 34.22 8.38 -12.44
N GLU A 42 33.75 8.68 -11.24
CA GLU A 42 34.29 8.15 -10.00
C GLU A 42 34.07 6.63 -9.88
N LEU A 43 32.93 6.16 -10.40
CA LEU A 43 32.59 4.73 -10.45
C LEU A 43 33.18 3.98 -11.67
N ASP A 44 33.82 4.73 -12.56
CA ASP A 44 34.30 4.25 -13.87
C ASP A 44 33.23 3.48 -14.66
N THR A 45 31.98 3.90 -14.54
CA THR A 45 30.85 3.15 -15.10
C THR A 45 29.68 4.10 -15.39
N LYS A 46 28.97 3.85 -16.50
CA LYS A 46 27.73 4.55 -16.83
C LYS A 46 26.56 3.97 -16.06
N LEU A 47 25.81 4.85 -15.38
CA LEU A 47 24.61 4.47 -14.63
C LEU A 47 23.33 4.63 -15.46
N PHE A 48 23.37 5.55 -16.46
CA PHE A 48 22.26 5.77 -17.37
C PHE A 48 22.72 5.68 -18.83
N TYR A 49 21.80 5.25 -19.69
CA TYR A 49 21.88 5.43 -21.13
C TYR A 49 20.66 6.18 -21.65
N ARG A 50 20.79 6.81 -22.79
CA ARG A 50 19.69 7.55 -23.44
C ARG A 50 18.93 6.63 -24.38
N LYS A 51 17.58 6.63 -24.24
CA LYS A 51 16.67 6.02 -25.20
C LYS A 51 15.67 7.08 -25.66
N GLY A 52 15.93 7.69 -26.80
CA GLY A 52 15.18 8.88 -27.24
C GLY A 52 15.34 10.04 -26.25
N ASN A 53 14.25 10.57 -25.75
CA ASN A 53 14.23 11.67 -24.77
C ASN A 53 14.28 11.21 -23.31
N SER A 54 14.33 9.92 -23.03
CA SER A 54 14.32 9.36 -21.68
C SER A 54 15.69 8.81 -21.30
N LEU A 55 15.99 8.85 -20.00
CA LEU A 55 17.12 8.16 -19.39
C LEU A 55 16.63 6.83 -18.84
N ILE A 56 17.39 5.77 -19.10
CA ILE A 56 17.12 4.42 -18.62
C ILE A 56 18.37 3.92 -17.89
N LEU A 57 18.18 3.18 -16.81
CA LEU A 57 19.29 2.57 -16.07
C LEU A 57 20.06 1.57 -16.94
N THR A 58 21.36 1.54 -16.76
CA THR A 58 22.20 0.41 -17.15
C THR A 58 22.07 -0.71 -16.10
N GLU A 59 22.60 -1.91 -16.37
CA GLU A 59 22.70 -2.96 -15.35
C GLU A 59 23.46 -2.48 -14.10
N ALA A 60 24.55 -1.73 -14.30
CA ALA A 60 25.28 -1.10 -13.20
C ALA A 60 24.42 -0.08 -12.45
N GLY A 61 23.61 0.70 -13.19
CA GLY A 61 22.67 1.65 -12.61
C GLY A 61 21.59 0.99 -11.76
N GLU A 62 21.08 -0.18 -12.16
CA GLU A 62 20.12 -0.95 -11.35
C GLU A 62 20.73 -1.42 -10.04
N ARG A 63 21.91 -1.99 -10.07
CA ARG A 63 22.65 -2.40 -8.86
C ARG A 63 23.01 -1.20 -7.97
N PHE A 64 23.39 -0.09 -8.60
CA PHE A 64 23.72 1.14 -7.88
C PHE A 64 22.49 1.76 -7.22
N ARG A 65 21.31 1.69 -7.85
CA ARG A 65 20.03 2.17 -7.28
C ARG A 65 19.78 1.57 -5.89
N ASP A 66 19.85 0.25 -5.79
CA ASP A 66 19.53 -0.45 -4.54
C ASP A 66 20.54 -0.08 -3.45
N SER A 67 21.82 0.02 -3.80
CA SER A 67 22.87 0.47 -2.86
C SER A 67 22.68 1.93 -2.45
N ALA A 68 22.35 2.82 -3.39
CA ALA A 68 22.15 4.23 -3.13
C ALA A 68 20.92 4.47 -2.20
N GLN A 69 19.83 3.74 -2.43
CA GLN A 69 18.65 3.79 -1.57
C GLN A 69 18.99 3.35 -0.15
N ASN A 70 19.70 2.23 0.01
CA ASN A 70 20.13 1.73 1.30
C ASN A 70 21.03 2.71 2.04
N MET A 71 22.03 3.31 1.39
CA MET A 71 22.93 4.28 2.00
C MET A 71 22.20 5.53 2.48
N LEU A 72 21.26 6.06 1.68
CA LEU A 72 20.47 7.22 2.07
C LEU A 72 19.52 6.89 3.22
N TYR A 73 18.93 5.72 3.20
CA TYR A 73 18.08 5.27 4.30
C TYR A 73 18.87 5.20 5.62
N GLU A 74 20.02 4.52 5.63
CA GLU A 74 20.87 4.40 6.81
C GLU A 74 21.35 5.78 7.32
N TYR A 75 21.68 6.69 6.41
CA TYR A 75 22.04 8.06 6.77
C TYR A 75 20.90 8.80 7.46
N ARG A 76 19.67 8.72 6.93
CA ARG A 76 18.48 9.36 7.53
C ARG A 76 18.13 8.71 8.88
N THR A 77 18.21 7.39 8.96
CA THR A 77 17.99 6.65 10.21
C THR A 77 19.00 7.09 11.29
N MET A 78 20.27 7.20 10.93
CA MET A 78 21.31 7.72 11.84
C MET A 78 20.99 9.15 12.30
N GLN A 79 20.59 10.04 11.40
CA GLN A 79 20.19 11.41 11.77
C GLN A 79 19.02 11.41 12.76
N THR A 80 18.00 10.59 12.54
CA THR A 80 16.86 10.43 13.44
C THR A 80 17.32 9.92 14.81
N MET A 81 18.15 8.89 14.86
CA MET A 81 18.70 8.34 16.10
C MET A 81 19.51 9.40 16.88
N MET A 82 20.34 10.19 16.18
CA MET A 82 21.13 11.25 16.84
C MET A 82 20.23 12.38 17.36
N ALA A 83 19.13 12.69 16.68
CA ALA A 83 18.13 13.64 17.18
C ALA A 83 17.44 13.09 18.43
N GLU A 84 17.07 11.80 18.46
CA GLU A 84 16.47 11.14 19.61
C GLU A 84 17.36 11.17 20.86
N LEU A 85 18.68 11.04 20.70
CA LEU A 85 19.64 11.09 21.81
C LEU A 85 19.77 12.50 22.40
N LYS A 86 19.61 13.56 21.60
CA LYS A 86 19.69 14.94 22.09
C LYS A 86 18.55 15.33 23.02
N ASP A 87 17.41 14.67 22.89
CA ASP A 87 16.18 15.00 23.64
C ASP A 87 16.12 14.39 25.05
N ASN A 88 17.24 13.91 25.63
CA ASN A 88 17.31 13.31 26.97
C ASN A 88 16.19 12.30 27.30
N GLY A 89 15.78 11.52 26.30
CA GLY A 89 14.71 10.54 26.45
C GLY A 89 13.28 11.07 26.28
N SER A 90 13.10 12.38 26.19
CA SER A 90 11.82 12.99 25.80
C SER A 90 11.75 13.08 24.29
N PHE A 91 10.77 12.43 23.65
CA PHE A 91 10.60 12.51 22.21
C PHE A 91 10.01 13.87 21.83
N SER A 92 10.75 14.67 21.08
CA SER A 92 10.33 16.00 20.61
C SER A 92 9.17 15.95 19.61
N GLY A 93 8.76 14.75 19.17
CA GLY A 93 7.74 14.57 18.15
C GLY A 93 8.20 14.94 16.73
N THR A 94 9.52 15.08 16.52
CA THR A 94 10.12 15.38 15.22
C THR A 94 10.72 14.13 14.58
N GLY A 95 10.85 14.14 13.27
CA GLY A 95 11.49 13.05 12.50
C GLY A 95 10.82 12.86 11.15
N HIS A 96 11.26 11.82 10.46
CA HIS A 96 10.71 11.41 9.16
C HIS A 96 10.18 9.99 9.25
N LEU A 97 9.10 9.73 8.53
CA LEU A 97 8.46 8.41 8.40
C LEU A 97 8.07 8.19 6.95
N SER A 98 8.64 7.17 6.32
CA SER A 98 8.28 6.75 4.96
C SER A 98 7.39 5.50 5.00
N LEU A 99 6.26 5.57 4.31
CA LEU A 99 5.25 4.52 4.29
C LEU A 99 5.08 3.97 2.88
N ALA A 100 5.04 2.64 2.74
CA ALA A 100 4.57 1.97 1.53
C ALA A 100 3.15 1.45 1.73
N VAL A 101 2.33 1.58 0.70
CA VAL A 101 0.93 1.14 0.75
C VAL A 101 0.43 0.77 -0.64
N THR A 102 -0.44 -0.21 -0.73
CA THR A 102 -1.14 -0.47 -1.99
C THR A 102 -2.17 0.62 -2.27
N LYS A 103 -2.44 0.91 -3.54
CA LYS A 103 -3.39 1.95 -3.97
C LYS A 103 -4.75 1.85 -3.28
N THR A 104 -5.24 0.65 -3.03
CA THR A 104 -6.53 0.46 -2.33
C THR A 104 -6.46 0.85 -0.87
N LYS A 105 -5.38 0.46 -0.17
CA LYS A 105 -5.21 0.77 1.25
C LYS A 105 -4.86 2.24 1.50
N SER A 106 -4.24 2.93 0.53
CA SER A 106 -3.92 4.36 0.66
C SER A 106 -5.17 5.21 0.82
N PHE A 107 -6.18 4.98 0.00
CA PHE A 107 -7.41 5.78 0.05
C PHE A 107 -8.18 5.62 1.36
N ILE A 108 -8.17 4.45 1.93
CA ILE A 108 -9.10 4.10 3.00
C ILE A 108 -8.42 4.13 4.36
N THR A 109 -7.49 3.21 4.56
CA THR A 109 -6.84 3.01 5.86
C THR A 109 -5.91 4.18 6.19
N LEU A 110 -5.11 4.60 5.20
CA LEU A 110 -4.09 5.60 5.42
C LEU A 110 -4.69 7.00 5.62
N THR A 111 -5.74 7.35 4.87
CA THR A 111 -6.41 8.65 5.04
C THR A 111 -6.94 8.80 6.47
N TYR A 112 -7.55 7.76 7.01
CA TYR A 112 -8.04 7.77 8.39
C TYR A 112 -6.89 7.88 9.39
N LEU A 113 -5.85 7.04 9.25
CA LEU A 113 -4.74 7.00 10.19
C LEU A 113 -3.89 8.28 10.14
N LEU A 114 -3.59 8.81 8.95
CA LEU A 114 -2.73 9.99 8.84
C LEU A 114 -3.38 11.26 9.40
N GLY A 115 -4.69 11.42 9.23
CA GLY A 115 -5.40 12.58 9.76
C GLY A 115 -5.17 12.76 11.27
N GLY A 116 -5.47 11.74 12.04
CA GLY A 116 -5.29 11.78 13.49
C GLY A 116 -3.81 11.67 13.92
N PHE A 117 -2.98 10.90 13.18
CA PHE A 117 -1.55 10.83 13.47
C PHE A 117 -0.87 12.20 13.34
N LYS A 118 -1.17 12.95 12.29
CA LYS A 118 -0.62 14.31 12.08
C LYS A 118 -1.13 15.33 13.10
N GLN A 119 -2.34 15.17 13.63
CA GLN A 119 -2.81 15.99 14.75
C GLN A 119 -2.01 15.71 16.02
N LYS A 120 -1.69 14.44 16.30
CA LYS A 120 -0.94 14.03 17.50
C LYS A 120 0.57 14.31 17.38
N TYR A 121 1.12 14.17 16.17
CA TYR A 121 2.56 14.32 15.88
C TYR A 121 2.77 15.25 14.66
N PRO A 122 2.51 16.57 14.81
CA PRO A 122 2.51 17.52 13.68
C PRO A 122 3.89 17.68 13.03
N ASN A 123 4.96 17.50 13.80
CA ASN A 123 6.34 17.71 13.35
C ASN A 123 7.02 16.45 12.77
N ILE A 124 6.34 15.31 12.74
CA ILE A 124 6.83 14.14 11.99
C ILE A 124 6.48 14.35 10.52
N GLU A 125 7.50 14.44 9.68
CA GLU A 125 7.29 14.44 8.23
C GLU A 125 6.93 13.04 7.76
N VAL A 126 5.87 12.92 6.98
CA VAL A 126 5.41 11.63 6.46
C VAL A 126 5.44 11.66 4.94
N SER A 127 6.14 10.69 4.34
CA SER A 127 6.09 10.42 2.91
C SER A 127 5.37 9.10 2.64
N VAL A 128 4.61 9.05 1.56
CA VAL A 128 3.82 7.87 1.18
C VAL A 128 4.21 7.44 -0.24
N THR A 129 4.53 6.17 -0.40
CA THR A 129 4.77 5.55 -1.70
C THR A 129 3.67 4.53 -1.99
N GLU A 130 2.91 4.79 -3.05
CA GLU A 130 1.87 3.88 -3.51
C GLU A 130 2.45 2.88 -4.52
N VAL A 131 2.16 1.61 -4.30
CA VAL A 131 2.62 0.51 -5.16
C VAL A 131 1.49 -0.45 -5.51
N GLU A 132 1.73 -1.29 -6.49
CA GLU A 132 0.87 -2.44 -6.78
C GLU A 132 1.06 -3.54 -5.71
N SER A 133 0.14 -4.51 -5.68
CA SER A 133 0.23 -5.66 -4.77
C SER A 133 1.57 -6.41 -4.95
N GLY A 134 2.25 -6.67 -3.84
CA GLY A 134 3.59 -7.29 -3.81
C GLY A 134 4.76 -6.30 -3.80
N GLY A 135 4.56 -5.04 -4.20
CA GLY A 135 5.63 -4.05 -4.20
C GLY A 135 5.95 -3.46 -2.83
N VAL A 136 5.07 -3.66 -1.83
CA VAL A 136 5.32 -3.18 -0.47
C VAL A 136 6.48 -3.92 0.17
N GLU A 137 6.50 -5.25 0.04
CA GLU A 137 7.54 -6.12 0.58
C GLU A 137 8.90 -5.82 -0.04
N GLU A 138 8.96 -5.60 -1.35
CA GLU A 138 10.19 -5.21 -2.06
C GLU A 138 10.75 -3.89 -1.52
N LEU A 139 9.89 -2.88 -1.31
CA LEU A 139 10.33 -1.59 -0.76
C LEU A 139 10.80 -1.70 0.70
N LEU A 140 10.22 -2.60 1.49
CA LEU A 140 10.67 -2.88 2.85
C LEU A 140 12.01 -3.60 2.87
N GLU A 141 12.19 -4.63 2.03
CA GLU A 141 13.43 -5.40 1.94
C GLU A 141 14.61 -4.55 1.51
N ASN A 142 14.45 -3.77 0.46
CA ASN A 142 15.51 -2.90 -0.04
C ASN A 142 15.67 -1.60 0.78
N GLY A 143 14.78 -1.36 1.77
CA GLY A 143 14.83 -0.23 2.67
C GLY A 143 14.52 1.13 2.06
N SER A 144 13.75 1.14 1.00
CA SER A 144 13.25 2.38 0.42
C SER A 144 12.19 3.04 1.29
N VAL A 145 11.58 2.29 2.21
CA VAL A 145 10.57 2.77 3.16
C VAL A 145 10.78 2.17 4.56
N ASP A 146 10.26 2.86 5.55
CA ASP A 146 10.33 2.45 6.97
C ASP A 146 9.29 1.40 7.31
N LEU A 147 8.04 1.66 6.94
CA LEU A 147 6.89 0.81 7.24
C LEU A 147 6.05 0.57 5.98
N GLY A 148 5.38 -0.57 5.93
CA GLY A 148 4.47 -0.89 4.83
C GLY A 148 3.19 -1.56 5.31
N PHE A 149 2.05 -1.19 4.75
CA PHE A 149 0.81 -1.92 4.97
C PHE A 149 0.77 -3.15 4.05
N CYS A 150 0.77 -4.32 4.66
CA CYS A 150 0.79 -5.60 3.98
C CYS A 150 -0.18 -6.60 4.61
N TYR A 151 -0.32 -7.75 4.00
CA TYR A 151 -0.99 -8.88 4.59
C TYR A 151 0.04 -9.80 5.23
N SER A 152 -0.37 -10.54 6.28
CA SER A 152 0.52 -11.49 6.95
C SER A 152 0.83 -12.66 6.00
N GLU A 153 1.89 -12.51 5.23
CA GLU A 153 2.50 -13.59 4.46
C GLU A 153 3.86 -13.95 5.06
N SER A 154 4.32 -15.18 4.83
CA SER A 154 5.57 -15.67 5.40
C SER A 154 6.80 -15.13 4.63
N ASN A 155 7.18 -13.90 4.93
CA ASN A 155 8.46 -13.35 4.47
C ASN A 155 9.46 -13.33 5.63
N SER A 156 10.57 -14.02 5.50
CA SER A 156 11.57 -14.16 6.57
C SER A 156 12.30 -12.86 6.93
N ALA A 157 12.42 -11.93 5.98
CA ALA A 157 13.13 -10.65 6.15
C ALA A 157 12.27 -9.55 6.80
N ILE A 158 10.93 -9.68 6.73
CA ILE A 158 9.98 -8.67 7.21
C ILE A 158 9.37 -9.13 8.53
N ALA A 159 9.36 -8.25 9.51
CA ALA A 159 8.56 -8.42 10.72
C ALA A 159 7.19 -7.78 10.52
N HIS A 160 6.15 -8.40 11.05
CA HIS A 160 4.78 -7.96 10.93
C HIS A 160 4.20 -7.63 12.30
N THR A 161 3.53 -6.49 12.41
CA THR A 161 2.69 -6.12 13.53
C THR A 161 1.24 -6.13 13.09
N ASN A 162 0.42 -6.98 13.67
CA ASN A 162 -1.00 -7.05 13.37
C ASN A 162 -1.69 -5.76 13.82
N ILE A 163 -2.45 -5.15 12.92
CA ILE A 163 -3.17 -3.91 13.20
C ILE A 163 -4.67 -4.19 13.35
N TYR A 164 -5.29 -4.84 12.38
CA TYR A 164 -6.70 -5.22 12.46
C TYR A 164 -7.03 -6.40 11.55
N GLN A 165 -8.16 -7.04 11.82
CA GLN A 165 -8.75 -8.01 10.91
C GLN A 165 -9.85 -7.35 10.09
N GLU A 166 -9.85 -7.58 8.80
CA GLU A 166 -10.83 -7.05 7.86
C GLU A 166 -11.67 -8.20 7.31
N GLN A 167 -12.98 -8.14 7.49
CA GLN A 167 -13.90 -9.11 6.92
C GLN A 167 -13.92 -8.97 5.39
N ILE A 168 -13.96 -10.10 4.69
CA ILE A 168 -14.16 -10.16 3.24
C ILE A 168 -15.64 -10.25 2.97
N LEU A 169 -16.15 -9.37 2.13
CA LEU A 169 -17.53 -9.33 1.70
C LEU A 169 -17.63 -9.57 0.19
N LEU A 170 -18.73 -10.12 -0.26
CA LEU A 170 -19.10 -10.13 -1.66
C LEU A 170 -19.98 -8.91 -1.96
N ALA A 171 -19.52 -8.06 -2.87
CA ALA A 171 -20.33 -7.00 -3.45
C ALA A 171 -21.07 -7.57 -4.67
N VAL A 172 -22.40 -7.49 -4.63
CA VAL A 172 -23.30 -8.02 -5.66
C VAL A 172 -24.02 -6.84 -6.34
N PRO A 173 -24.05 -6.77 -7.68
CA PRO A 173 -24.83 -5.78 -8.40
C PRO A 173 -26.29 -5.74 -7.95
N SER A 174 -26.89 -4.56 -7.85
CA SER A 174 -28.30 -4.40 -7.45
C SER A 174 -29.29 -5.09 -8.37
N GLN A 175 -28.93 -5.29 -9.65
CA GLN A 175 -29.76 -5.98 -10.64
C GLN A 175 -29.68 -7.51 -10.56
N ILE A 176 -28.72 -8.07 -9.83
CA ILE A 176 -28.61 -9.52 -9.63
C ILE A 176 -29.47 -9.91 -8.43
N HIS A 177 -30.54 -10.64 -8.68
CA HIS A 177 -31.38 -11.21 -7.63
C HIS A 177 -30.76 -12.52 -7.16
N ILE A 178 -30.30 -12.52 -5.90
CA ILE A 178 -29.69 -13.68 -5.26
C ILE A 178 -30.45 -13.98 -3.95
N PRO A 179 -30.79 -15.25 -3.67
CA PRO A 179 -31.38 -15.60 -2.39
C PRO A 179 -30.37 -15.39 -1.27
N TYR A 180 -30.74 -14.70 -0.22
CA TYR A 180 -29.91 -14.51 0.96
C TYR A 180 -30.70 -14.68 2.25
N GLN A 181 -29.99 -15.02 3.32
CA GLN A 181 -30.55 -15.10 4.66
C GLN A 181 -30.14 -13.88 5.46
N ARG A 182 -31.05 -13.30 6.23
CA ARG A 182 -30.75 -12.26 7.22
C ARG A 182 -30.88 -12.81 8.61
N GLU A 183 -29.94 -12.46 9.49
CA GLU A 183 -30.09 -12.77 10.89
C GLU A 183 -31.26 -11.96 11.50
N PRO A 184 -32.02 -12.55 12.46
CA PRO A 184 -33.19 -11.89 13.05
C PRO A 184 -32.88 -10.56 13.73
N ASN A 185 -31.63 -10.33 14.17
CA ASN A 185 -31.20 -9.14 14.92
C ASN A 185 -30.75 -7.98 14.03
N GLY A 186 -30.71 -8.11 12.72
CA GLY A 186 -30.51 -7.03 11.77
C GLY A 186 -29.12 -6.35 11.74
N HIS A 187 -28.15 -6.89 12.48
CA HIS A 187 -26.81 -6.26 12.64
C HIS A 187 -25.70 -6.91 11.82
N SER A 188 -26.02 -7.89 10.98
CA SER A 188 -25.05 -8.59 10.13
C SER A 188 -25.38 -8.41 8.65
N PHE A 189 -24.35 -8.55 7.79
CA PHE A 189 -24.55 -8.61 6.35
C PHE A 189 -25.43 -9.80 5.97
N PRO A 190 -26.24 -9.66 4.91
CA PRO A 190 -26.95 -10.81 4.31
C PRO A 190 -26.00 -11.96 4.05
N MET A 191 -26.39 -13.17 4.44
CA MET A 191 -25.61 -14.39 4.28
C MET A 191 -25.93 -15.09 2.98
N LEU A 192 -24.88 -15.53 2.27
CA LEU A 192 -24.96 -16.30 1.03
C LEU A 192 -24.29 -17.66 1.20
N LYS A 193 -24.84 -18.67 0.56
CA LYS A 193 -24.18 -19.96 0.37
C LYS A 193 -23.24 -19.89 -0.83
N PHE A 194 -22.20 -20.71 -0.81
CA PHE A 194 -21.28 -20.76 -1.94
C PHE A 194 -22.00 -21.18 -3.24
N GLU A 195 -22.94 -22.12 -3.15
CA GLU A 195 -23.73 -22.63 -4.28
C GLU A 195 -24.51 -21.51 -4.99
N ASP A 196 -24.93 -20.49 -4.25
CA ASP A 196 -25.70 -19.36 -4.79
C ASP A 196 -24.81 -18.41 -5.61
N ILE A 197 -23.49 -18.42 -5.38
CA ILE A 197 -22.55 -17.52 -6.03
C ILE A 197 -21.70 -18.17 -7.12
N CYS A 198 -21.61 -19.51 -7.18
CA CYS A 198 -20.66 -20.21 -8.05
C CYS A 198 -20.86 -19.94 -9.56
N SER A 199 -22.06 -19.57 -9.98
CA SER A 199 -22.39 -19.26 -11.38
C SER A 199 -22.40 -17.76 -11.70
N LEU A 200 -22.22 -16.90 -10.72
CA LEU A 200 -22.26 -15.45 -10.92
C LEU A 200 -21.06 -14.95 -11.76
N PRO A 201 -21.23 -13.83 -12.48
CA PRO A 201 -20.12 -13.19 -13.16
C PRO A 201 -19.22 -12.49 -12.15
N PHE A 202 -17.91 -12.76 -12.20
CA PHE A 202 -16.94 -12.16 -11.29
C PHE A 202 -15.99 -11.18 -11.97
N ILE A 203 -15.75 -10.06 -11.30
CA ILE A 203 -14.67 -9.13 -11.56
C ILE A 203 -13.56 -9.45 -10.55
N VAL A 204 -12.35 -9.74 -11.02
CA VAL A 204 -11.24 -10.14 -10.15
C VAL A 204 -10.01 -9.28 -10.34
N GLY A 205 -9.18 -9.23 -9.32
CA GLY A 205 -7.84 -8.65 -9.44
C GLY A 205 -6.95 -9.46 -10.38
N LYS A 206 -5.99 -8.81 -11.06
CA LYS A 206 -4.93 -9.54 -11.79
C LYS A 206 -3.99 -10.25 -10.82
N THR A 207 -3.72 -9.62 -9.69
CA THR A 207 -2.84 -10.09 -8.62
C THR A 207 -3.41 -9.72 -7.25
N GLY A 208 -2.75 -10.13 -6.18
CA GLY A 208 -3.04 -9.73 -4.81
C GLY A 208 -3.96 -10.67 -4.05
N TYR A 209 -4.18 -10.33 -2.78
CA TYR A 209 -4.86 -11.19 -1.83
C TYR A 209 -6.26 -11.62 -2.27
N LEU A 210 -7.12 -10.69 -2.71
CA LEU A 210 -8.49 -11.01 -3.12
C LEU A 210 -8.55 -11.88 -4.39
N ARG A 211 -7.56 -11.80 -5.28
CA ARG A 211 -7.44 -12.73 -6.42
C ARG A 211 -7.19 -14.15 -5.92
N LYS A 212 -6.19 -14.31 -5.06
CA LYS A 212 -5.86 -15.59 -4.46
C LYS A 212 -7.03 -16.15 -3.66
N TYR A 213 -7.64 -15.31 -2.82
CA TYR A 213 -8.83 -15.68 -2.06
C TYR A 213 -9.95 -16.23 -2.94
N THR A 214 -10.26 -15.54 -4.06
CA THR A 214 -11.28 -16.01 -5.00
C THR A 214 -10.92 -17.39 -5.58
N GLN A 215 -9.67 -17.56 -6.01
CA GLN A 215 -9.21 -18.85 -6.56
C GLN A 215 -9.29 -19.95 -5.52
N ASP A 216 -8.72 -19.75 -4.33
CA ASP A 216 -8.69 -20.76 -3.26
C ASP A 216 -10.12 -21.15 -2.82
N LEU A 217 -11.03 -20.17 -2.74
CA LEU A 217 -12.42 -20.41 -2.39
C LEU A 217 -13.13 -21.30 -3.42
N PHE A 218 -12.98 -20.99 -4.71
CA PHE A 218 -13.61 -21.76 -5.77
C PHE A 218 -12.97 -23.15 -5.92
N GLU A 219 -11.66 -23.26 -5.79
CA GLU A 219 -10.95 -24.57 -5.79
C GLU A 219 -11.41 -25.46 -4.63
N LYS A 220 -11.57 -24.92 -3.43
CA LYS A 220 -12.08 -25.64 -2.25
C LYS A 220 -13.45 -26.29 -2.52
N HIS A 221 -14.27 -25.67 -3.35
CA HIS A 221 -15.58 -26.17 -3.74
C HIS A 221 -15.59 -26.90 -5.08
N ASN A 222 -14.41 -27.27 -5.63
CA ASN A 222 -14.25 -27.94 -6.94
C ASN A 222 -14.97 -27.22 -8.09
N CYS A 223 -14.93 -25.89 -8.10
CA CYS A 223 -15.60 -25.01 -9.04
C CYS A 223 -14.60 -24.02 -9.64
N GLN A 224 -14.96 -23.40 -10.78
CA GLN A 224 -14.17 -22.33 -11.39
C GLN A 224 -15.00 -21.05 -11.42
N PRO A 225 -14.43 -19.89 -11.05
CA PRO A 225 -15.16 -18.63 -11.14
C PRO A 225 -15.43 -18.23 -12.60
N ASN A 226 -16.64 -17.77 -12.89
CA ASN A 226 -16.97 -17.16 -14.17
C ASN A 226 -16.41 -15.74 -14.23
N ILE A 227 -15.14 -15.59 -14.65
CA ILE A 227 -14.44 -14.30 -14.69
C ILE A 227 -14.86 -13.54 -15.95
N VAL A 228 -15.59 -12.44 -15.78
CA VAL A 228 -16.03 -11.56 -16.88
C VAL A 228 -15.09 -10.38 -17.10
N LEU A 229 -14.28 -10.01 -16.09
CA LEU A 229 -13.32 -8.91 -16.19
C LEU A 229 -12.18 -9.08 -15.20
N GLU A 230 -10.98 -8.71 -15.62
CA GLU A 230 -9.80 -8.63 -14.77
C GLU A 230 -9.25 -7.19 -14.72
N THR A 231 -8.89 -6.70 -13.54
CA THR A 231 -8.31 -5.37 -13.36
C THR A 231 -7.16 -5.39 -12.34
N SER A 232 -6.16 -4.54 -12.54
CA SER A 232 -5.12 -4.31 -11.52
C SER A 232 -5.54 -3.30 -10.45
N ASN A 233 -6.72 -2.69 -10.58
CA ASN A 233 -7.24 -1.69 -9.63
C ASN A 233 -8.47 -2.24 -8.89
N PRO A 234 -8.34 -2.66 -7.62
CA PRO A 234 -9.46 -3.16 -6.83
C PRO A 234 -10.57 -2.13 -6.59
N GLY A 235 -10.23 -0.83 -6.53
CA GLY A 235 -11.21 0.24 -6.45
C GLY A 235 -12.10 0.29 -7.70
N LEU A 236 -11.49 0.14 -8.90
CA LEU A 236 -12.24 0.05 -10.14
C LEU A 236 -13.16 -1.19 -10.14
N ALA A 237 -12.69 -2.35 -9.66
CA ALA A 237 -13.55 -3.54 -9.55
C ALA A 237 -14.81 -3.23 -8.74
N HIS A 238 -14.67 -2.55 -7.62
CA HIS A 238 -15.79 -2.17 -6.76
C HIS A 238 -16.79 -1.22 -7.47
N PHE A 239 -16.30 -0.20 -8.19
CA PHE A 239 -17.17 0.68 -9.00
C PHE A 239 -17.88 -0.06 -10.14
N LEU A 240 -17.22 -1.04 -10.75
CA LEU A 240 -17.83 -1.85 -11.81
C LEU A 240 -18.94 -2.76 -11.28
N VAL A 241 -18.87 -3.19 -10.02
CA VAL A 241 -20.01 -3.87 -9.38
C VAL A 241 -21.22 -2.94 -9.32
N ALA A 242 -21.03 -1.70 -8.86
CA ALA A 242 -22.10 -0.68 -8.83
C ALA A 242 -22.64 -0.35 -10.24
N ALA A 243 -21.82 -0.53 -11.28
CA ALA A 243 -22.20 -0.40 -12.69
C ALA A 243 -22.84 -1.68 -13.28
N ASN A 244 -23.16 -2.67 -12.47
CA ASN A 244 -23.81 -3.94 -12.85
C ASN A 244 -23.00 -4.81 -13.84
N VAL A 245 -21.67 -4.75 -13.81
CA VAL A 245 -20.79 -5.55 -14.68
C VAL A 245 -20.61 -6.98 -14.15
N GLY A 246 -20.52 -7.14 -12.82
CA GLY A 246 -20.34 -8.43 -12.16
C GLY A 246 -20.08 -8.28 -10.68
N CYS A 247 -19.98 -9.38 -9.95
CA CYS A 247 -19.69 -9.42 -8.51
C CYS A 247 -18.20 -9.29 -8.25
N ALA A 248 -17.81 -8.82 -7.07
CA ALA A 248 -16.42 -8.80 -6.63
C ALA A 248 -16.31 -9.02 -5.13
N PHE A 249 -15.27 -9.73 -4.68
CA PHE A 249 -14.90 -9.70 -3.27
C PHE A 249 -14.21 -8.39 -2.92
N VAL A 250 -14.61 -7.79 -1.81
CA VAL A 250 -14.11 -6.51 -1.31
C VAL A 250 -13.83 -6.61 0.19
N GLY A 251 -12.92 -5.81 0.70
CA GLY A 251 -12.75 -5.68 2.14
C GLY A 251 -13.87 -4.84 2.75
N TYR A 252 -14.24 -5.15 3.99
CA TYR A 252 -15.24 -4.45 4.79
C TYR A 252 -15.07 -2.92 4.78
N ILE A 253 -13.86 -2.43 5.02
CA ILE A 253 -13.61 -0.98 5.04
C ILE A 253 -13.88 -0.36 3.66
N SER A 254 -13.55 -1.07 2.58
CA SER A 254 -13.86 -0.61 1.22
C SER A 254 -15.36 -0.49 0.98
N ALA A 255 -16.14 -1.42 1.50
CA ALA A 255 -17.60 -1.37 1.42
C ALA A 255 -18.18 -0.15 2.18
N CYS A 256 -17.57 0.20 3.35
CA CYS A 256 -18.06 1.29 4.20
C CYS A 256 -17.79 2.69 3.64
N VAL A 257 -16.64 2.90 2.96
CA VAL A 257 -16.15 4.26 2.66
C VAL A 257 -16.10 4.60 1.18
N SER A 258 -16.40 3.65 0.29
CA SER A 258 -16.42 3.97 -1.15
C SER A 258 -17.63 4.82 -1.50
N PRO A 259 -17.44 6.08 -1.89
CA PRO A 259 -18.55 6.91 -2.35
C PRO A 259 -19.10 6.31 -3.65
N MET A 260 -20.31 5.78 -3.62
CA MET A 260 -20.98 5.30 -4.82
C MET A 260 -21.79 6.44 -5.43
N TYR A 261 -21.40 6.87 -6.63
CA TYR A 261 -22.14 7.81 -7.45
C TYR A 261 -23.25 7.13 -8.27
N ILE A 262 -23.29 5.81 -8.21
CA ILE A 262 -24.23 4.91 -8.87
C ILE A 262 -24.97 4.14 -7.76
N GLU A 263 -25.89 3.30 -8.12
CA GLU A 263 -26.64 2.48 -7.18
C GLU A 263 -25.69 1.58 -6.34
N SER A 264 -25.87 1.61 -5.01
CA SER A 264 -25.02 0.85 -4.10
C SER A 264 -25.17 -0.66 -4.32
N PRO A 265 -24.07 -1.41 -4.39
CA PRO A 265 -24.15 -2.86 -4.41
C PRO A 265 -24.78 -3.42 -3.13
N LEU A 266 -25.34 -4.62 -3.21
CA LEU A 266 -25.67 -5.42 -2.04
C LEU A 266 -24.36 -6.06 -1.52
N TYR A 267 -24.01 -5.78 -0.26
CA TYR A 267 -22.86 -6.40 0.38
C TYR A 267 -23.33 -7.60 1.20
N CYS A 268 -22.70 -8.74 0.96
CA CYS A 268 -23.04 -10.00 1.60
C CYS A 268 -21.81 -10.66 2.21
N GLN A 269 -22.01 -11.45 3.23
CA GLN A 269 -21.01 -12.38 3.75
C GLN A 269 -21.32 -13.80 3.32
N LEU A 270 -20.32 -14.67 3.28
CA LEU A 270 -20.56 -16.11 3.13
C LEU A 270 -20.95 -16.71 4.48
N GLU A 271 -21.58 -17.90 4.47
CA GLU A 271 -21.97 -18.64 5.70
C GLU A 271 -20.82 -18.83 6.69
N THR A 272 -19.61 -18.99 6.17
CA THR A 272 -18.37 -18.95 6.98
C THR A 272 -17.66 -17.64 6.66
N PRO A 273 -17.79 -16.60 7.50
CA PRO A 273 -17.11 -15.32 7.25
C PRO A 273 -15.59 -15.50 7.24
N ASP A 274 -14.96 -14.96 6.22
CA ASP A 274 -13.52 -14.96 6.09
C ASP A 274 -12.92 -13.58 6.41
N PHE A 275 -11.75 -13.59 7.01
CA PHE A 275 -11.05 -12.39 7.44
C PHE A 275 -9.63 -12.37 6.90
N GLN A 276 -9.19 -11.21 6.45
CA GLN A 276 -7.80 -10.96 6.13
C GLN A 276 -7.11 -10.20 7.27
N GLN A 277 -5.92 -10.63 7.66
CA GLN A 277 -5.13 -9.92 8.65
C GLN A 277 -4.36 -8.79 7.97
N VAL A 278 -4.63 -7.56 8.36
CA VAL A 278 -3.88 -6.37 7.90
C VAL A 278 -2.79 -6.06 8.93
N CYS A 279 -1.58 -5.95 8.43
CA CYS A 279 -0.37 -5.76 9.22
C CYS A 279 0.37 -4.49 8.77
N ILE A 280 1.20 -3.97 9.66
CA ILE A 280 2.31 -3.11 9.31
C ILE A 280 3.58 -3.94 9.34
N GLY A 281 4.26 -4.02 8.19
CA GLY A 281 5.54 -4.67 8.02
C GLY A 281 6.70 -3.69 8.17
N TYR A 282 7.85 -4.20 8.60
CA TYR A 282 9.13 -3.49 8.61
C TYR A 282 10.29 -4.49 8.45
N ASN A 283 11.43 -4.03 7.95
CA ASN A 283 12.61 -4.86 7.78
C ASN A 283 13.20 -5.24 9.15
N LYS A 284 13.31 -6.55 9.45
CA LYS A 284 13.80 -7.07 10.73
C LYS A 284 15.24 -6.66 11.07
N GLN A 285 16.05 -6.42 10.05
CA GLN A 285 17.47 -6.09 10.23
C GLN A 285 17.69 -4.61 10.53
N ARG A 286 16.61 -3.79 10.46
CA ARG A 286 16.70 -2.35 10.62
C ARG A 286 16.23 -1.89 12.00
N HIS A 287 16.82 -0.79 12.44
CA HIS A 287 16.43 -0.18 13.71
C HIS A 287 15.03 0.43 13.62
N LEU A 288 14.19 0.12 14.60
CA LEU A 288 12.88 0.76 14.77
C LEU A 288 13.06 2.14 15.40
N THR A 289 12.95 3.19 14.58
CA THR A 289 13.00 4.58 15.06
C THR A 289 11.75 4.94 15.88
N ARG A 290 11.82 6.00 16.67
CA ARG A 290 10.66 6.48 17.44
C ARG A 290 9.45 6.87 16.55
N PRO A 291 9.61 7.59 15.43
CA PRO A 291 8.49 7.82 14.51
C PRO A 291 7.78 6.55 14.05
N MET A 292 8.55 5.47 13.73
CA MET A 292 7.98 4.18 13.36
C MET A 292 7.14 3.60 14.50
N LYS A 293 7.69 3.54 15.72
CA LYS A 293 6.99 3.03 16.91
C LYS A 293 5.73 3.83 17.19
N CYS A 294 5.82 5.16 17.18
CA CYS A 294 4.67 6.05 17.41
C CYS A 294 3.56 5.82 16.38
N PHE A 295 3.90 5.59 15.11
CA PHE A 295 2.91 5.32 14.09
C PHE A 295 2.27 3.94 14.25
N MET A 296 3.04 2.90 14.55
CA MET A 296 2.54 1.55 14.76
C MET A 296 1.61 1.48 15.97
N ASP A 297 1.98 2.09 17.09
CA ASP A 297 1.16 2.15 18.30
C ASP A 297 -0.12 2.96 18.05
N TYR A 298 0.00 4.10 17.36
CA TYR A 298 -1.15 4.91 16.97
C TYR A 298 -2.11 4.14 16.04
N ALA A 299 -1.57 3.49 15.02
CA ALA A 299 -2.38 2.73 14.06
C ALA A 299 -3.14 1.59 14.75
N LYS A 300 -2.50 0.86 15.66
CA LYS A 300 -3.14 -0.19 16.45
C LYS A 300 -4.29 0.37 17.29
N GLN A 301 -4.04 1.43 18.07
CA GLN A 301 -5.07 2.05 18.90
C GLN A 301 -6.25 2.61 18.09
N ALA A 302 -5.96 3.28 16.99
CA ALA A 302 -6.99 3.86 16.12
C ALA A 302 -7.88 2.80 15.45
N MET A 303 -7.30 1.64 15.14
CA MET A 303 -8.04 0.54 14.49
C MET A 303 -8.72 -0.42 15.47
N GLU A 304 -8.51 -0.30 16.78
CA GLU A 304 -9.32 -0.99 17.80
C GLU A 304 -10.78 -0.48 17.81
N ARG A 305 -11.00 0.77 17.44
CA ARG A 305 -12.34 1.39 17.33
C ARG A 305 -12.42 2.19 16.03
N PRO A 306 -12.49 1.51 14.89
CA PRO A 306 -12.56 2.20 13.62
C PRO A 306 -13.85 3.03 13.55
N PRO A 307 -13.82 4.23 12.94
CA PRO A 307 -14.98 5.12 12.84
C PRO A 307 -16.01 4.63 11.82
N PHE A 308 -15.76 3.49 11.21
CA PHE A 308 -16.60 2.91 10.17
C PHE A 308 -17.74 2.12 10.81
N ASN A 309 -18.85 2.79 11.10
CA ASN A 309 -20.05 2.14 11.59
C ASN A 309 -20.95 1.79 10.40
N ILE A 310 -21.00 0.53 10.03
CA ILE A 310 -21.87 0.05 8.94
C ILE A 310 -23.34 0.13 9.29
N SER A 311 -23.69 0.16 10.56
CA SER A 311 -25.06 0.02 11.03
C SER A 311 -26.05 1.07 10.53
N GLU A 312 -25.59 2.20 9.96
CA GLU A 312 -26.49 3.29 9.57
C GLU A 312 -26.51 3.64 8.07
N THR A 313 -25.55 3.17 7.27
CA THR A 313 -25.39 3.63 5.88
C THR A 313 -25.63 2.57 4.82
N ILE A 314 -25.61 1.28 5.15
CA ILE A 314 -25.61 0.16 4.16
C ILE A 314 -26.71 -0.88 4.46
N LEU A 315 -27.45 -0.78 5.53
CA LEU A 315 -28.60 -1.60 5.84
C LEU A 315 -29.89 -0.91 5.41
#